data_13db7931d68218e126fa8a8edf1023f2
#
_entry.id   13db7931d68218e126fa8a8edf1023f2
#
_cell.length_a   1.000
_cell.length_b   1.000
_cell.length_c   1.000
_cell.angle_alpha   90.00
_cell.angle_beta   90.00
_cell.angle_gamma   90.00
#
_symmetry.space_group_name_H-M   'P 1'
#
loop_
_entity.id
_entity.type
_entity.pdbx_description
1 polymer ?
#
loop_
_entity_poly.entity_id
_entity_poly.type
_entity_poly.pdbx_seq_one_letter_code
_entity_poly.pdbx_strand_id
1 'polypeptide(L)'
;MSYIQQLEELLTKSVIPDLDERLDEIFEEIADNKEASEDAKEEIEELREFKADLQDVLDDIASGDIDEDECKELIDDIEEAQKGSGEDFGFVEED
;
A
#
# COMPACT_ATOMS: atom_id res chain seq x y z
N MET A 1 -16.72 16.49 0.96
CA MET A 1 -15.91 15.39 0.47
C MET A 1 -16.24 14.14 1.25
N SER A 2 -16.45 13.04 0.57
CA SER A 2 -16.84 11.81 1.25
C SER A 2 -15.61 10.94 1.52
N TYR A 3 -15.75 10.06 2.49
CA TYR A 3 -14.67 9.12 2.79
C TYR A 3 -14.44 8.17 1.62
N ILE A 4 -15.48 7.88 0.85
CA ILE A 4 -15.34 7.05 -0.33
C ILE A 4 -14.40 7.71 -1.32
N GLN A 5 -14.63 8.97 -1.62
CA GLN A 5 -13.78 9.71 -2.53
C GLN A 5 -12.37 9.85 -1.98
N GLN A 6 -12.26 10.13 -0.69
CA GLN A 6 -10.97 10.29 -0.05
C GLN A 6 -10.15 8.99 -0.14
N LEU A 7 -10.80 7.86 0.11
CA LEU A 7 -10.11 6.57 0.02
C LEU A 7 -9.66 6.29 -1.40
N GLU A 8 -10.54 6.56 -2.37
CA GLU A 8 -10.19 6.35 -3.76
C GLU A 8 -8.96 7.14 -4.15
N GLU A 9 -8.92 8.40 -3.78
CA GLU A 9 -7.78 9.26 -4.10
C GLU A 9 -6.53 8.79 -3.40
N LEU A 10 -6.65 8.42 -2.14
CA LEU A 10 -5.51 7.93 -1.39
C LEU A 10 -4.90 6.71 -2.04
N LEU A 11 -5.74 5.76 -2.45
CA LEU A 11 -5.26 4.54 -3.07
C LEU A 11 -4.63 4.79 -4.43
N THR A 12 -5.28 5.59 -5.27
CA THR A 12 -4.82 5.77 -6.63
C THR A 12 -3.65 6.73 -6.76
N LYS A 13 -3.51 7.67 -5.83
CA LYS A 13 -2.48 8.71 -5.95
C LYS A 13 -1.30 8.48 -5.03
N SER A 14 -1.45 7.66 -4.01
CA SER A 14 -0.41 7.47 -3.02
C SER A 14 -0.04 6.02 -2.83
N VAL A 15 -1.00 5.21 -2.41
CA VAL A 15 -0.68 3.86 -1.94
C VAL A 15 -0.26 2.97 -3.10
N ILE A 16 -1.06 2.91 -4.15
CA ILE A 16 -0.75 2.04 -5.29
C ILE A 16 0.54 2.47 -5.98
N PRO A 17 0.75 3.76 -6.27
CA PRO A 17 2.04 4.16 -6.84
C PRO A 17 3.24 3.82 -5.95
N ASP A 18 3.08 3.96 -4.64
CA ASP A 18 4.17 3.60 -3.72
C ASP A 18 4.46 2.11 -3.79
N LEU A 19 3.43 1.28 -3.88
CA LEU A 19 3.62 -0.15 -4.01
C LEU A 19 4.33 -0.51 -5.30
N ASP A 20 3.93 0.12 -6.39
CA ASP A 20 4.58 -0.11 -7.68
C ASP A 20 6.05 0.28 -7.63
N GLU A 21 6.36 1.41 -7.01
CA GLU A 21 7.74 1.86 -6.86
C GLU A 21 8.54 0.85 -6.06
N ARG A 22 7.96 0.37 -4.98
CA ARG A 22 8.64 -0.59 -4.14
C ARG A 22 8.92 -1.88 -4.89
N LEU A 23 7.93 -2.34 -5.65
CA LEU A 23 8.10 -3.54 -6.46
C LEU A 23 9.21 -3.35 -7.49
N ASP A 24 9.25 -2.19 -8.15
CA ASP A 24 10.29 -1.89 -9.11
C ASP A 24 11.67 -1.95 -8.48
N GLU A 25 11.81 -1.39 -7.28
CA GLU A 25 13.07 -1.40 -6.57
C GLU A 25 13.53 -2.81 -6.26
N ILE A 26 12.61 -3.65 -5.83
CA ILE A 26 12.94 -5.04 -5.50
C ILE A 26 13.37 -5.77 -6.76
N PHE A 27 12.64 -5.58 -7.86
CA PHE A 27 13.00 -6.23 -9.12
C PHE A 27 14.35 -5.76 -9.61
N GLU A 28 14.68 -4.49 -9.43
CA GLU A 28 15.99 -3.98 -9.83
C GLU A 28 17.11 -4.61 -9.01
N GLU A 29 16.88 -4.78 -7.73
CA GLU A 29 17.86 -5.43 -6.86
C GLU A 29 18.09 -6.86 -7.29
N ILE A 30 17.01 -7.56 -7.62
CA ILE A 30 17.11 -8.93 -8.09
C ILE A 30 17.91 -8.99 -9.41
N ALA A 31 17.62 -8.05 -10.31
CA ALA A 31 18.33 -8.01 -11.59
C ALA A 31 19.82 -7.74 -11.40
N ASP A 32 20.16 -6.85 -10.47
CA ASP A 32 21.56 -6.52 -10.20
C ASP A 32 22.31 -7.71 -9.63
N ASN A 33 21.69 -8.42 -8.72
CA ASN A 33 22.32 -9.55 -8.03
C ASN A 33 22.15 -10.86 -8.79
N LYS A 34 21.28 -10.86 -9.78
CA LYS A 34 20.97 -12.03 -10.60
C LYS A 34 20.43 -13.19 -9.81
N GLU A 35 19.89 -12.88 -8.62
CA GLU A 35 19.32 -13.94 -7.81
C GLU A 35 18.36 -13.29 -6.83
N ALA A 36 17.21 -13.93 -6.63
CA ALA A 36 16.19 -13.44 -5.73
C ALA A 36 16.35 -14.15 -4.39
N SER A 37 16.59 -13.38 -3.35
CA SER A 37 16.60 -13.96 -2.01
C SER A 37 15.18 -14.36 -1.62
N GLU A 38 15.08 -15.21 -0.61
CA GLU A 38 13.77 -15.61 -0.10
C GLU A 38 13.01 -14.42 0.45
N ASP A 39 13.74 -13.52 1.13
CA ASP A 39 13.11 -12.31 1.66
C ASP A 39 12.52 -11.45 0.54
N ALA A 40 13.26 -11.30 -0.55
CA ALA A 40 12.77 -10.52 -1.67
C ALA A 40 11.53 -11.15 -2.29
N LYS A 41 11.52 -12.46 -2.43
CA LYS A 41 10.37 -13.15 -2.98
C LYS A 41 9.14 -13.00 -2.10
N GLU A 42 9.33 -13.11 -0.80
CA GLU A 42 8.23 -12.94 0.15
C GLU A 42 7.68 -11.53 0.11
N GLU A 43 8.57 -10.56 0.03
CA GLU A 43 8.14 -9.17 -0.03
C GLU A 43 7.35 -8.89 -1.29
N ILE A 44 7.80 -9.43 -2.42
CA ILE A 44 7.07 -9.26 -3.68
C ILE A 44 5.67 -9.85 -3.56
N GLU A 45 5.55 -11.05 -3.00
CA GLU A 45 4.24 -11.67 -2.81
C GLU A 45 3.33 -10.85 -1.92
N GLU A 46 3.87 -10.37 -0.82
CA GLU A 46 3.08 -9.56 0.11
C GLU A 46 2.60 -8.27 -0.54
N LEU A 47 3.49 -7.62 -1.29
CA LEU A 47 3.11 -6.38 -1.94
C LEU A 47 2.07 -6.61 -3.03
N ARG A 48 2.20 -7.71 -3.75
CA ARG A 48 1.22 -8.04 -4.78
C ARG A 48 -0.13 -8.34 -4.19
N GLU A 49 -0.16 -9.09 -3.10
CA GLU A 49 -1.42 -9.40 -2.42
C GLU A 49 -2.06 -8.13 -1.89
N PHE A 50 -1.25 -7.27 -1.29
CA PHE A 50 -1.75 -6.01 -0.77
C PHE A 50 -2.34 -5.17 -1.89
N LYS A 51 -1.63 -5.10 -3.01
CA LYS A 51 -2.11 -4.33 -4.15
C LYS A 51 -3.42 -4.91 -4.69
N ALA A 52 -3.52 -6.23 -4.76
CA ALA A 52 -4.76 -6.87 -5.21
C ALA A 52 -5.92 -6.54 -4.28
N ASP A 53 -5.67 -6.56 -2.97
CA ASP A 53 -6.69 -6.19 -1.99
C ASP A 53 -7.16 -4.75 -2.21
N LEU A 54 -6.21 -3.86 -2.47
CA LEU A 54 -6.57 -2.46 -2.71
C LEU A 54 -7.36 -2.29 -3.99
N GLN A 55 -7.03 -3.06 -5.01
CA GLN A 55 -7.79 -3.02 -6.26
C GLN A 55 -9.21 -3.52 -6.07
N ASP A 56 -9.38 -4.55 -5.22
CA ASP A 56 -10.72 -5.01 -4.86
C ASP A 56 -11.50 -3.89 -4.18
N VAL A 57 -10.84 -3.14 -3.31
CA VAL A 57 -11.49 -2.01 -2.65
C VAL A 57 -11.93 -0.98 -3.67
N LEU A 58 -11.07 -0.70 -4.64
CA LEU A 58 -11.43 0.25 -5.70
C LEU A 58 -12.61 -0.24 -6.53
N ASP A 59 -12.66 -1.54 -6.79
CA ASP A 59 -13.81 -2.13 -7.49
C ASP A 59 -15.08 -1.96 -6.67
N ASP A 60 -15.00 -2.19 -5.37
CA ASP A 60 -16.14 -2.00 -4.48
C ASP A 60 -16.60 -0.55 -4.49
N ILE A 61 -15.66 0.37 -4.51
CA ILE A 61 -15.99 1.79 -4.60
C ILE A 61 -16.74 2.08 -5.90
N ALA A 62 -16.26 1.54 -7.00
CA ALA A 62 -16.85 1.77 -8.30
C ALA A 62 -18.25 1.19 -8.40
N SER A 63 -18.48 0.03 -7.78
CA SER A 63 -19.79 -0.60 -7.82
C SER A 63 -20.74 -0.13 -6.72
N GLY A 64 -20.23 0.64 -5.76
CA GLY A 64 -21.05 1.14 -4.66
C GLY A 64 -21.31 0.10 -3.59
N ASP A 65 -20.48 -0.92 -3.51
CA ASP A 65 -20.63 -1.99 -2.53
C ASP A 65 -20.00 -1.68 -1.18
N ILE A 66 -19.31 -0.55 -1.06
CA ILE A 66 -18.62 -0.18 0.16
C ILE A 66 -19.28 1.09 0.72
N ASP A 67 -19.37 1.18 2.04
CA ASP A 67 -19.97 2.39 2.63
C ASP A 67 -18.89 3.29 3.23
N GLU A 68 -19.32 4.45 3.72
CA GLU A 68 -18.39 5.46 4.21
C GLU A 68 -17.69 5.04 5.48
N ASP A 69 -18.39 4.32 6.34
CA ASP A 69 -17.77 3.83 7.58
C ASP A 69 -16.63 2.89 7.28
N GLU A 70 -16.83 1.99 6.35
CA GLU A 70 -15.77 1.07 5.92
C GLU A 70 -14.61 1.83 5.33
N CYS A 71 -14.92 2.83 4.49
CA CYS A 71 -13.87 3.62 3.87
C CYS A 71 -13.05 4.37 4.91
N LYS A 72 -13.71 4.91 5.92
CA LYS A 72 -13.00 5.61 6.98
C LYS A 72 -12.07 4.66 7.73
N GLU A 73 -12.54 3.47 8.03
CA GLU A 73 -11.70 2.49 8.72
C GLU A 73 -10.49 2.12 7.89
N LEU A 74 -10.69 1.92 6.60
CA LEU A 74 -9.57 1.60 5.72
C LEU A 74 -8.57 2.74 5.63
N ILE A 75 -9.06 3.97 5.55
CA ILE A 75 -8.19 5.14 5.55
C ILE A 75 -7.35 5.18 6.83
N ASP A 76 -7.99 4.96 7.96
CA ASP A 76 -7.28 4.95 9.24
C ASP A 76 -6.22 3.85 9.27
N ASP A 77 -6.56 2.66 8.81
CA ASP A 77 -5.62 1.56 8.77
C ASP A 77 -4.42 1.87 7.88
N ILE A 78 -4.69 2.44 6.71
CA ILE A 78 -3.62 2.78 5.79
C ILE A 78 -2.72 3.85 6.38
N GLU A 79 -3.31 4.87 6.97
CA GLU A 79 -2.53 5.94 7.58
C GLU A 79 -1.67 5.42 8.72
N GLU A 80 -2.22 4.52 9.51
CA GLU A 80 -1.45 3.91 10.59
C GLU A 80 -0.28 3.10 10.06
N ALA A 81 -0.51 2.36 8.99
CA ALA A 81 0.56 1.57 8.39
C ALA A 81 1.65 2.47 7.84
N GLN A 82 1.27 3.58 7.22
CA GLN A 82 2.25 4.52 6.69
C GLN A 82 3.03 5.19 7.81
N LYS A 83 2.36 5.51 8.90
CA LYS A 83 3.01 6.06 10.07
C LYS A 83 4.01 5.09 10.65
N GLY A 84 3.60 3.84 10.78
CA GLY A 84 4.48 2.82 11.30
C GLY A 84 5.74 2.70 10.48
N SER A 85 5.57 2.70 9.17
CA SER A 85 6.72 2.66 8.26
C SER A 85 7.62 3.87 8.46
N GLY A 86 7.00 5.04 8.60
CA GLY A 86 7.76 6.26 8.83
C GLY A 86 8.53 6.22 10.13
N GLU A 87 7.93 5.64 11.14
CA GLU A 87 8.57 5.52 12.44
C GLU A 87 9.79 4.63 12.38
N ASP A 88 9.74 3.63 11.56
CA ASP A 88 10.88 2.74 11.40
C ASP A 88 12.13 3.48 10.96
N PHE A 89 11.96 4.55 10.31
CA PHE A 89 13.09 5.37 9.88
C PHE A 89 13.59 6.27 10.98
N GLY A 90 12.85 6.36 11.87
CA GLY A 90 13.20 7.08 12.72
C GLY A 90 13.13 7.98 13.62
N PHE A 91 13.23 7.66 13.19
CA PHE A 91 13.55 8.31 13.68
C PHE A 91 13.26 8.74 14.62
N VAL A 92 12.94 8.59 14.55
CA VAL A 92 12.68 8.98 15.10
C VAL A 92 12.49 9.56 16.01
N GLU A 93 12.43 9.56 16.08
CA GLU A 93 12.24 9.99 16.63
C GLU A 93 12.19 10.56 17.55
N GLU A 94 12.14 10.78 17.62
CA GLU A 94 12.01 11.27 18.22
C GLU A 94 11.75 11.59 19.15
N ASP A 95 11.64 11.45 19.38
CA ASP A 95 11.27 11.65 20.09
C ASP A 95 11.30 11.87 20.67
#